data_6ebf9aa4f814b0c8262a7aeb3b876308
#
_entry.id   6ebf9aa4f814b0c8262a7aeb3b876308
#
_cell.length_a   1.000
_cell.length_b   1.000
_cell.length_c   1.000
_cell.angle_alpha   90.00
_cell.angle_beta   90.00
_cell.angle_gamma   90.00
#
_symmetry.space_group_name_H-M   'P 1'
#
loop_
_entity.id
_entity.type
_entity.pdbx_description
1 polymer ?
#
loop_
_entity_poly.entity_id
_entity_poly.type
_entity_poly.pdbx_seq_one_letter_code
_entity_poly.pdbx_strand_id
1 'polypeptide(L)'
;MIVAGPDGLMKNAYRKFTIRGLLPTSGTPALAGGRPGAPRLAGEGSVGEVGEGSAGGDDYAMMREVLQRRFARAFREDPERDRGMWPDLILIDGGQGQLNVAQGVLEELGIADVAVVGIAKGPDRNAGRERFFVPGRPPFSLDSRDPVLYFLQRLRDEAHRFAIDTHRAKRTKALGQSPLDEIGGVGARRKRALLHHFGSARAVARAGLGELERVAGISKTVAKKIYDHFHADG
;
A
#
# COMPACT_ATOMS: atom_id res chain seq x y z
N MET A 1 -4.80 -3.22 -7.96
CA MET A 1 -5.65 -2.76 -9.08
C MET A 1 -6.52 -3.91 -9.53
N ILE A 2 -7.79 -3.68 -9.68
CA ILE A 2 -8.77 -4.60 -10.30
C ILE A 2 -9.18 -4.06 -11.66
N VAL A 3 -9.85 -4.88 -12.44
CA VAL A 3 -10.40 -4.54 -13.77
C VAL A 3 -11.81 -5.08 -13.86
N ALA A 4 -12.72 -4.31 -14.43
CA ALA A 4 -14.05 -4.73 -14.81
C ALA A 4 -14.31 -4.39 -16.28
N GLY A 5 -15.16 -5.17 -16.93
CA GLY A 5 -15.62 -4.97 -18.28
C GLY A 5 -17.15 -5.03 -18.33
N PRO A 6 -17.75 -5.07 -19.52
CA PRO A 6 -19.21 -5.12 -19.70
C PRO A 6 -19.88 -6.30 -18.95
N ASP A 7 -19.19 -7.45 -18.92
CA ASP A 7 -19.68 -8.66 -18.26
C ASP A 7 -19.35 -8.74 -16.75
N GLY A 8 -18.76 -7.69 -16.18
CA GLY A 8 -18.40 -7.60 -14.77
C GLY A 8 -16.91 -7.69 -14.47
N LEU A 9 -16.54 -8.33 -13.37
CA LEU A 9 -15.17 -8.35 -12.86
C LEU A 9 -14.24 -9.27 -13.67
N MET A 10 -13.17 -8.72 -14.23
CA MET A 10 -12.16 -9.42 -15.04
C MET A 10 -10.96 -9.84 -14.17
N LYS A 11 -11.11 -10.91 -13.38
CA LYS A 11 -10.09 -11.33 -12.39
C LYS A 11 -8.73 -11.68 -13.00
N ASN A 12 -8.70 -12.16 -14.23
CA ASN A 12 -7.47 -12.46 -15.01
C ASN A 12 -6.67 -11.19 -15.36
N ALA A 13 -7.33 -10.03 -15.40
CA ALA A 13 -6.72 -8.74 -15.66
C ALA A 13 -6.25 -7.99 -14.39
N TYR A 14 -6.50 -8.54 -13.19
CA TYR A 14 -6.04 -7.94 -11.94
C TYR A 14 -4.52 -7.90 -11.87
N ARG A 15 -3.98 -6.83 -11.31
CA ARG A 15 -2.53 -6.65 -11.18
C ARG A 15 -2.14 -6.21 -9.77
N LYS A 16 -1.03 -6.80 -9.31
CA LYS A 16 -0.36 -6.44 -8.04
C LYS A 16 0.89 -5.65 -8.37
N PHE A 17 1.06 -4.53 -7.70
CA PHE A 17 2.26 -3.71 -7.83
C PHE A 17 3.07 -3.78 -6.54
N THR A 18 4.37 -4.01 -6.66
CA THR A 18 5.31 -3.84 -5.57
C THR A 18 5.91 -2.45 -5.72
N ILE A 19 5.64 -1.57 -4.77
CA ILE A 19 6.15 -0.20 -4.77
C ILE A 19 7.66 -0.23 -4.49
N ARG A 20 8.44 0.48 -5.27
CA ARG A 20 9.91 0.51 -5.20
C ARG A 20 10.45 1.80 -4.57
N GLY A 21 9.64 2.87 -4.56
CA GLY A 21 10.05 4.21 -4.13
C GLY A 21 10.11 4.47 -2.64
N LEU A 22 9.64 3.54 -1.80
CA LEU A 22 9.70 3.68 -0.34
C LEU A 22 10.91 2.95 0.23
N LEU A 23 12.11 3.42 -0.08
CA LEU A 23 13.26 3.17 0.80
C LEU A 23 13.09 4.11 2.00
N PRO A 24 13.14 3.60 3.26
CA PRO A 24 13.21 4.48 4.39
C PRO A 24 14.46 5.36 4.20
N THR A 25 14.26 6.65 4.10
CA THR A 25 15.36 7.61 4.16
C THR A 25 16.01 7.40 5.52
N SER A 26 17.14 6.70 5.53
CA SER A 26 18.02 6.63 6.69
C SER A 26 18.34 8.07 7.07
N GLY A 27 17.87 8.48 8.27
CA GLY A 27 18.04 9.82 8.78
C GLY A 27 19.51 10.22 8.73
N THR A 28 19.80 11.25 7.95
CA THR A 28 21.04 11.99 8.07
C THR A 28 20.97 12.73 9.41
N PRO A 29 21.93 12.55 10.30
CA PRO A 29 21.94 13.32 11.55
C PRO A 29 22.16 14.79 11.19
N ALA A 30 21.22 15.64 11.63
CA ALA A 30 21.35 17.09 11.53
C ALA A 30 22.58 17.54 12.32
N LEU A 31 23.58 18.04 11.62
CA LEU A 31 24.67 18.80 12.24
C LEU A 31 24.08 20.11 12.80
N ALA A 32 24.12 20.21 14.10
CA ALA A 32 23.83 21.43 14.84
C ALA A 32 24.89 22.49 14.52
N GLY A 33 24.46 23.65 14.07
CA GLY A 33 25.34 24.80 13.87
C GLY A 33 24.50 26.08 13.77
N GLY A 34 24.36 26.79 14.89
CA GLY A 34 23.50 27.94 15.02
C GLY A 34 23.97 29.21 14.33
N ARG A 35 23.05 30.15 14.18
CA ARG A 35 23.22 31.57 14.59
C ARG A 35 21.88 32.32 14.58
N PRO A 36 21.65 33.24 15.52
CA PRO A 36 20.41 33.98 15.64
C PRO A 36 20.45 35.34 14.95
N GLY A 37 19.29 35.88 14.59
CA GLY A 37 19.16 37.30 14.45
C GLY A 37 18.26 37.83 13.34
N ALA A 38 17.16 38.42 13.81
CA ALA A 38 16.39 39.59 13.33
C ALA A 38 15.20 39.36 12.36
N PRO A 39 14.29 40.37 12.25
CA PRO A 39 13.08 40.40 13.08
C PRO A 39 11.78 40.22 12.26
N ARG A 40 10.71 40.00 12.99
CA ARG A 40 9.32 39.93 12.55
C ARG A 40 8.84 41.20 11.83
N LEU A 41 8.15 41.04 10.72
CA LEU A 41 7.08 41.97 10.31
C LEU A 41 5.78 41.18 10.22
N ALA A 42 4.79 41.73 10.89
CA ALA A 42 3.43 41.23 10.95
C ALA A 42 2.70 41.51 9.62
N GLY A 43 1.88 40.55 9.18
CA GLY A 43 0.95 40.70 8.07
C GLY A 43 -0.12 39.64 8.17
N GLU A 44 -1.33 40.10 8.36
CA GLU A 44 -2.56 39.38 8.70
C GLU A 44 -3.03 38.35 7.68
N GLY A 45 -3.58 37.27 8.20
CA GLY A 45 -4.86 36.69 7.76
C GLY A 45 -4.88 35.82 6.51
N SER A 46 -4.79 34.49 6.69
CA SER A 46 -5.64 33.57 5.96
C SER A 46 -5.81 32.27 6.74
N VAL A 47 -7.05 31.84 6.75
CA VAL A 47 -7.64 30.77 7.54
C VAL A 47 -6.95 29.44 7.26
N GLY A 48 -6.56 28.74 8.34
CA GLY A 48 -5.75 27.54 8.29
C GLY A 48 -6.41 26.37 7.58
N GLU A 49 -5.71 25.83 6.63
CA GLU A 49 -5.81 24.43 6.25
C GLU A 49 -5.01 23.63 7.26
N VAL A 50 -5.73 22.79 7.98
CA VAL A 50 -5.17 21.85 8.95
C VAL A 50 -4.31 20.84 8.17
N GLY A 51 -3.01 20.90 8.37
CA GLY A 51 -2.04 20.01 7.75
C GLY A 51 -2.29 18.55 8.12
N GLU A 52 -2.72 17.75 7.15
CA GLU A 52 -2.57 16.29 7.20
C GLU A 52 -1.12 15.95 6.87
N GLY A 53 -0.33 15.75 7.94
CA GLY A 53 1.08 15.47 7.83
C GLY A 53 1.40 14.11 7.21
N SER A 54 2.42 14.11 6.37
CA SER A 54 3.35 12.99 6.01
C SER A 54 2.79 11.68 5.43
N ALA A 55 1.65 11.15 5.86
CA ALA A 55 1.08 9.90 5.32
C ALA A 55 0.49 10.07 3.92
N GLY A 56 0.00 11.25 3.55
CA GLY A 56 -0.59 11.52 2.24
C GLY A 56 0.42 11.56 1.10
N GLY A 57 1.66 11.98 1.37
CA GLY A 57 2.72 12.08 0.37
C GLY A 57 3.16 10.73 -0.19
N ASP A 58 3.26 9.73 0.67
CA ASP A 58 3.64 8.37 0.29
C ASP A 58 2.56 7.68 -0.54
N ASP A 59 1.29 7.87 -0.20
CA ASP A 59 0.16 7.30 -0.95
C ASP A 59 0.06 7.90 -2.36
N TYR A 60 0.33 9.20 -2.52
CA TYR A 60 0.35 9.87 -3.81
C TYR A 60 1.52 9.39 -4.68
N ALA A 61 2.70 9.24 -4.11
CA ALA A 61 3.87 8.70 -4.81
C ALA A 61 3.64 7.24 -5.24
N MET A 62 3.03 6.43 -4.39
CA MET A 62 2.66 5.04 -4.71
C MET A 62 1.65 4.98 -5.85
N MET A 63 0.63 5.83 -5.84
CA MET A 63 -0.38 5.89 -6.92
C MET A 63 0.26 6.31 -8.23
N ARG A 64 1.11 7.32 -8.23
CA ARG A 64 1.87 7.78 -9.41
C ARG A 64 2.68 6.62 -10.01
N GLU A 65 3.48 5.91 -9.20
CA GLU A 65 4.27 4.77 -9.66
C GLU A 65 3.39 3.67 -10.29
N VAL A 66 2.26 3.35 -9.66
CA VAL A 66 1.32 2.33 -10.18
C VAL A 66 0.76 2.72 -11.53
N LEU A 67 0.30 3.96 -11.70
CA LEU A 67 -0.29 4.44 -12.95
C LEU A 67 0.76 4.51 -14.05
N GLN A 68 1.94 5.08 -13.79
CA GLN A 68 3.04 5.14 -14.75
C GLN A 68 3.42 3.74 -15.26
N ARG A 69 3.60 2.77 -14.36
CA ARG A 69 3.95 1.39 -14.73
C ARG A 69 2.82 0.69 -15.48
N ARG A 70 1.58 0.98 -15.14
CA ARG A 70 0.41 0.42 -15.82
C ARG A 70 0.35 0.87 -17.27
N PHE A 71 0.48 2.18 -17.49
CA PHE A 71 0.39 2.75 -18.83
C PHE A 71 1.65 2.54 -19.65
N ALA A 72 2.84 2.57 -19.06
CA ALA A 72 4.07 2.18 -19.76
C ALA A 72 3.98 0.75 -20.33
N ARG A 73 3.29 -0.14 -19.60
CA ARG A 73 3.00 -1.48 -20.12
C ARG A 73 1.98 -1.45 -21.28
N ALA A 74 0.90 -0.68 -21.15
CA ALA A 74 -0.10 -0.56 -22.19
C ALA A 74 0.50 -0.01 -23.49
N PHE A 75 1.31 1.03 -23.42
CA PHE A 75 2.02 1.58 -24.58
C PHE A 75 2.90 0.55 -25.28
N ARG A 76 3.56 -0.32 -24.52
CA ARG A 76 4.46 -1.35 -25.08
C ARG A 76 3.72 -2.53 -25.65
N GLU A 77 2.67 -3.02 -24.99
CA GLU A 77 2.00 -4.29 -25.30
C GLU A 77 0.73 -4.12 -26.15
N ASP A 78 0.18 -2.89 -26.18
CA ASP A 78 -1.05 -2.55 -26.91
C ASP A 78 -0.98 -1.09 -27.43
N PRO A 79 0.00 -0.77 -28.31
CA PRO A 79 0.18 0.59 -28.83
C PRO A 79 -1.01 1.04 -29.68
N GLU A 80 -1.61 0.13 -30.44
CA GLU A 80 -2.75 0.41 -31.35
C GLU A 80 -4.09 0.38 -30.62
N ARG A 81 -4.12 0.02 -29.32
CA ARG A 81 -5.31 -0.03 -28.47
C ARG A 81 -6.39 -1.04 -28.90
N ASP A 82 -5.99 -2.10 -29.58
CA ASP A 82 -6.88 -3.13 -30.11
C ASP A 82 -6.94 -4.40 -29.24
N ARG A 83 -6.08 -4.51 -28.22
CA ARG A 83 -5.97 -5.68 -27.32
C ARG A 83 -6.72 -5.54 -26.00
N GLY A 84 -7.47 -4.44 -25.84
CA GLY A 84 -8.26 -4.18 -24.62
C GLY A 84 -7.42 -3.94 -23.36
N MET A 85 -6.18 -3.50 -23.51
CA MET A 85 -5.35 -3.15 -22.36
C MET A 85 -5.61 -1.72 -21.85
N TRP A 86 -6.25 -0.89 -22.66
CA TRP A 86 -6.58 0.47 -22.29
C TRP A 86 -7.92 0.54 -21.58
N PRO A 87 -8.02 1.21 -20.45
CA PRO A 87 -9.31 1.41 -19.78
C PRO A 87 -10.05 2.60 -20.38
N ASP A 88 -11.36 2.55 -20.42
CA ASP A 88 -12.22 3.70 -20.73
C ASP A 88 -12.35 4.62 -19.52
N LEU A 89 -12.23 4.05 -18.30
CA LEU A 89 -12.40 4.76 -17.04
C LEU A 89 -11.42 4.24 -15.98
N ILE A 90 -10.79 5.16 -15.27
CA ILE A 90 -10.04 4.89 -14.04
C ILE A 90 -10.89 5.35 -12.85
N LEU A 91 -11.20 4.40 -11.96
CA LEU A 91 -11.83 4.70 -10.69
C LEU A 91 -10.78 4.70 -9.58
N ILE A 92 -10.65 5.83 -8.89
CA ILE A 92 -9.71 6.04 -7.79
C ILE A 92 -10.47 5.96 -6.46
N ASP A 93 -10.06 5.08 -5.56
CA ASP A 93 -10.56 5.07 -4.17
C ASP A 93 -9.88 6.20 -3.40
N GLY A 94 -10.44 7.40 -3.52
CA GLY A 94 -9.88 8.61 -2.94
C GLY A 94 -10.61 9.88 -3.38
N GLY A 95 -10.25 11.00 -2.75
CA GLY A 95 -10.82 12.32 -3.03
C GLY A 95 -10.06 13.12 -4.07
N GLN A 96 -10.23 14.45 -3.99
CA GLN A 96 -9.67 15.40 -4.97
C GLN A 96 -8.15 15.29 -5.11
N GLY A 97 -7.42 15.08 -4.01
CA GLY A 97 -5.96 14.97 -4.04
C GLY A 97 -5.47 13.78 -4.88
N GLN A 98 -6.07 12.61 -4.69
CA GLN A 98 -5.76 11.41 -5.47
C GLN A 98 -6.18 11.57 -6.94
N LEU A 99 -7.32 12.21 -7.20
CA LEU A 99 -7.78 12.53 -8.55
C LEU A 99 -6.76 13.41 -9.28
N ASN A 100 -6.27 14.47 -8.64
CA ASN A 100 -5.29 15.39 -9.23
C ASN A 100 -3.97 14.68 -9.58
N VAL A 101 -3.51 13.77 -8.70
CA VAL A 101 -2.31 12.95 -9.00
C VAL A 101 -2.52 12.07 -10.22
N ALA A 102 -3.68 11.41 -10.32
CA ALA A 102 -3.98 10.54 -11.45
C ALA A 102 -4.05 11.34 -12.76
N GLN A 103 -4.72 12.50 -12.74
CA GLN A 103 -4.76 13.40 -13.90
C GLN A 103 -3.37 13.85 -14.33
N GLY A 104 -2.54 14.34 -13.40
CA GLY A 104 -1.18 14.78 -13.71
C GLY A 104 -0.34 13.65 -14.34
N VAL A 105 -0.50 12.41 -13.92
CA VAL A 105 0.17 11.26 -14.57
C VAL A 105 -0.33 11.03 -15.99
N LEU A 106 -1.64 11.11 -16.24
CA LEU A 106 -2.18 10.95 -17.60
C LEU A 106 -1.72 12.08 -18.52
N GLU A 107 -1.72 13.31 -18.04
CA GLU A 107 -1.22 14.47 -18.77
C GLU A 107 0.28 14.33 -19.12
N GLU A 108 1.12 13.92 -18.16
CA GLU A 108 2.55 13.65 -18.37
C GLU A 108 2.78 12.56 -19.44
N LEU A 109 1.88 11.59 -19.52
CA LEU A 109 1.94 10.49 -20.47
C LEU A 109 1.25 10.80 -21.82
N GLY A 110 0.65 11.99 -21.97
CA GLY A 110 -0.08 12.38 -23.18
C GLY A 110 -1.39 11.62 -23.38
N ILE A 111 -2.01 11.15 -22.31
CA ILE A 111 -3.26 10.37 -22.36
C ILE A 111 -4.43 11.29 -22.04
N ALA A 112 -5.21 11.66 -23.07
CA ALA A 112 -6.34 12.58 -22.94
C ALA A 112 -7.71 11.92 -23.00
N ASP A 113 -7.79 10.69 -23.45
CA ASP A 113 -9.00 9.96 -23.78
C ASP A 113 -9.47 8.94 -22.70
N VAL A 114 -8.75 8.86 -21.59
CA VAL A 114 -9.11 8.02 -20.45
C VAL A 114 -9.74 8.85 -19.34
N ALA A 115 -11.01 8.59 -19.06
CA ALA A 115 -11.71 9.31 -18.00
C ALA A 115 -11.18 8.89 -16.61
N VAL A 116 -11.16 9.84 -15.65
CA VAL A 116 -10.78 9.58 -14.26
C VAL A 116 -11.87 10.06 -13.32
N VAL A 117 -12.23 9.23 -12.36
CA VAL A 117 -13.21 9.53 -11.32
C VAL A 117 -12.67 9.13 -9.96
N GLY A 118 -12.67 10.06 -9.01
CA GLY A 118 -12.41 9.78 -7.60
C GLY A 118 -13.70 9.41 -6.89
N ILE A 119 -13.64 8.43 -5.99
CA ILE A 119 -14.74 8.06 -5.09
C ILE A 119 -14.22 8.04 -3.66
N ALA A 120 -14.78 8.89 -2.80
CA ALA A 120 -14.45 8.91 -1.38
C ALA A 120 -15.69 8.65 -0.53
N LYS A 121 -15.48 8.12 0.67
CA LYS A 121 -16.55 8.00 1.67
C LYS A 121 -17.03 9.41 2.05
N GLY A 122 -18.34 9.56 2.21
CA GLY A 122 -18.90 10.81 2.74
C GLY A 122 -18.43 11.09 4.18
N PRO A 123 -18.68 12.31 4.70
CA PRO A 123 -18.20 12.75 6.00
C PRO A 123 -18.62 11.81 7.15
N ASP A 124 -19.78 11.20 7.06
CA ASP A 124 -20.31 10.27 8.08
C ASP A 124 -19.80 8.84 7.94
N ARG A 125 -18.92 8.55 6.97
CA ARG A 125 -18.40 7.21 6.64
C ARG A 125 -19.47 6.13 6.38
N ASN A 126 -20.74 6.53 6.19
CA ASN A 126 -21.83 5.63 5.90
C ASN A 126 -21.85 5.20 4.44
N ALA A 127 -22.14 3.92 4.19
CA ALA A 127 -22.38 3.42 2.83
C ALA A 127 -23.61 4.12 2.22
N GLY A 128 -23.53 4.46 0.93
CA GLY A 128 -24.60 5.16 0.22
C GLY A 128 -24.49 6.68 0.23
N ARG A 129 -23.45 7.25 0.86
CA ARG A 129 -23.15 8.69 0.86
C ARG A 129 -21.78 8.99 0.29
N GLU A 130 -21.34 8.20 -0.69
CA GLU A 130 -20.09 8.41 -1.39
C GLU A 130 -20.13 9.75 -2.14
N ARG A 131 -18.98 10.41 -2.13
CA ARG A 131 -18.76 11.63 -2.94
C ARG A 131 -17.89 11.29 -4.13
N PHE A 132 -18.34 11.74 -5.28
CA PHE A 132 -17.66 11.59 -6.56
C PHE A 132 -16.93 12.87 -6.93
N PHE A 133 -15.73 12.70 -7.42
CA PHE A 133 -14.85 13.77 -7.87
C PHE A 133 -14.53 13.55 -9.34
N VAL A 134 -14.90 14.51 -10.17
CA VAL A 134 -14.65 14.50 -11.62
C VAL A 134 -13.94 15.80 -11.98
N PRO A 135 -12.95 15.75 -12.88
CA PRO A 135 -12.24 16.95 -13.31
C PRO A 135 -13.17 18.06 -13.77
N GLY A 136 -12.91 19.30 -13.33
CA GLY A 136 -13.69 20.45 -13.74
C GLY A 136 -15.12 20.55 -13.21
N ARG A 137 -15.51 19.66 -12.26
CA ARG A 137 -16.84 19.68 -11.64
C ARG A 137 -16.75 19.73 -10.12
N PRO A 138 -17.70 20.39 -9.44
CA PRO A 138 -17.80 20.28 -8.00
C PRO A 138 -18.14 18.83 -7.59
N PRO A 139 -17.67 18.39 -6.41
CA PRO A 139 -17.99 17.04 -5.92
C PRO A 139 -19.50 16.85 -5.77
N PHE A 140 -20.00 15.69 -6.19
CA PHE A 140 -21.41 15.31 -6.14
C PHE A 140 -21.62 13.93 -5.52
N SER A 141 -22.85 13.59 -5.22
CA SER A 141 -23.26 12.25 -4.77
C SER A 141 -24.35 11.71 -5.70
N LEU A 142 -24.40 10.40 -5.84
CA LEU A 142 -25.49 9.71 -6.52
C LEU A 142 -26.62 9.42 -5.52
N ASP A 143 -27.81 9.18 -6.04
CA ASP A 143 -28.94 8.71 -5.21
C ASP A 143 -28.57 7.38 -4.55
N SER A 144 -28.98 7.18 -3.31
CA SER A 144 -28.70 5.96 -2.56
C SER A 144 -29.26 4.68 -3.19
N ARG A 145 -30.22 4.81 -4.10
CA ARG A 145 -30.85 3.71 -4.87
C ARG A 145 -30.33 3.62 -6.31
N ASP A 146 -29.35 4.44 -6.68
CA ASP A 146 -28.81 4.44 -8.04
C ASP A 146 -28.06 3.10 -8.31
N PRO A 147 -28.42 2.35 -9.35
CA PRO A 147 -27.73 1.12 -9.72
C PRO A 147 -26.23 1.32 -10.01
N VAL A 148 -25.83 2.49 -10.52
CA VAL A 148 -24.44 2.85 -10.76
C VAL A 148 -23.68 2.93 -9.43
N LEU A 149 -24.29 3.50 -8.39
CA LEU A 149 -23.69 3.56 -7.06
C LEU A 149 -23.41 2.16 -6.52
N TYR A 150 -24.36 1.23 -6.62
CA TYR A 150 -24.16 -0.17 -6.21
C TYR A 150 -23.04 -0.85 -6.96
N PHE A 151 -22.95 -0.63 -8.28
CA PHE A 151 -21.89 -1.18 -9.10
C PHE A 151 -20.51 -0.65 -8.66
N LEU A 152 -20.38 0.65 -8.45
CA LEU A 152 -19.14 1.29 -8.01
C LEU A 152 -18.73 0.87 -6.60
N GLN A 153 -19.67 0.70 -5.69
CA GLN A 153 -19.42 0.13 -4.36
C GLN A 153 -18.85 -1.29 -4.46
N ARG A 154 -19.44 -2.15 -5.30
CA ARG A 154 -18.93 -3.50 -5.52
C ARG A 154 -17.51 -3.50 -6.08
N LEU A 155 -17.19 -2.59 -7.01
CA LEU A 155 -15.82 -2.45 -7.53
C LEU A 155 -14.85 -2.04 -6.41
N ARG A 156 -15.23 -1.05 -5.60
CA ARG A 156 -14.40 -0.60 -4.47
C ARG A 156 -14.16 -1.70 -3.45
N ASP A 157 -15.21 -2.42 -3.07
CA ASP A 157 -15.12 -3.52 -2.12
C ASP A 157 -14.23 -4.66 -2.64
N GLU A 158 -14.34 -4.99 -3.93
CA GLU A 158 -13.48 -5.97 -4.57
C GLU A 158 -12.01 -5.50 -4.62
N ALA A 159 -11.76 -4.23 -4.92
CA ALA A 159 -10.41 -3.66 -4.89
C ALA A 159 -9.80 -3.76 -3.49
N HIS A 160 -10.58 -3.42 -2.48
CA HIS A 160 -10.17 -3.49 -1.08
C HIS A 160 -9.91 -4.95 -0.65
N ARG A 161 -10.81 -5.88 -1.00
CA ARG A 161 -10.64 -7.31 -0.74
C ARG A 161 -9.36 -7.84 -1.40
N PHE A 162 -9.13 -7.51 -2.66
CA PHE A 162 -7.93 -7.93 -3.40
C PHE A 162 -6.64 -7.38 -2.79
N ALA A 163 -6.66 -6.15 -2.28
CA ALA A 163 -5.53 -5.56 -1.56
C ALA A 163 -5.24 -6.32 -0.26
N ILE A 164 -6.26 -6.59 0.57
CA ILE A 164 -6.12 -7.32 1.83
C ILE A 164 -5.57 -8.73 1.60
N ASP A 165 -6.12 -9.48 0.65
CA ASP A 165 -5.67 -10.85 0.33
C ASP A 165 -4.20 -10.84 -0.13
N THR A 166 -3.78 -9.80 -0.84
CA THR A 166 -2.40 -9.62 -1.26
C THR A 166 -1.47 -9.39 -0.07
N HIS A 167 -1.88 -8.57 0.90
CA HIS A 167 -1.12 -8.32 2.12
C HIS A 167 -1.04 -9.56 3.02
N ARG A 168 -2.12 -10.35 3.11
CA ARG A 168 -2.14 -11.63 3.83
C ARG A 168 -1.19 -12.64 3.18
N ALA A 169 -1.26 -12.80 1.85
CA ALA A 169 -0.39 -13.72 1.11
C ALA A 169 1.10 -13.33 1.24
N LYS A 170 1.45 -12.04 1.19
CA LYS A 170 2.82 -11.56 1.43
C LYS A 170 3.29 -11.87 2.84
N ARG A 171 2.46 -11.64 3.87
CA ARG A 171 2.77 -11.98 5.27
C ARG A 171 2.95 -13.48 5.45
N THR A 172 2.08 -14.30 4.87
CA THR A 172 2.19 -15.76 4.92
C THR A 172 3.46 -16.25 4.21
N LYS A 173 3.82 -15.64 3.06
CA LYS A 173 5.05 -15.97 2.34
C LYS A 173 6.31 -15.51 3.09
N ALA A 174 6.28 -14.35 3.74
CA ALA A 174 7.36 -13.87 4.59
C ALA A 174 7.54 -14.76 5.85
N LEU A 175 6.43 -15.30 6.38
CA LEU A 175 6.45 -16.32 7.43
C LEU A 175 6.96 -17.68 6.91
N GLY A 176 6.80 -17.97 5.60
CA GLY A 176 7.23 -19.20 4.93
C GLY A 176 8.70 -19.25 4.54
N GLN A 177 9.39 -18.11 4.48
CA GLN A 177 10.83 -18.01 4.20
C GLN A 177 11.56 -17.34 5.39
N SER A 178 11.51 -17.99 6.52
CA SER A 178 12.25 -17.53 7.71
C SER A 178 13.56 -18.30 7.81
N PRO A 179 14.67 -17.67 8.20
CA PRO A 179 15.90 -18.38 8.55
C PRO A 179 15.68 -19.54 9.50
N LEU A 180 14.57 -19.52 10.27
CA LEU A 180 14.17 -20.61 11.14
C LEU A 180 13.74 -21.88 10.40
N ASP A 181 13.42 -21.81 9.10
CA ASP A 181 13.04 -22.97 8.29
C ASP A 181 14.25 -23.81 7.85
N GLU A 182 15.44 -23.23 7.89
CA GLU A 182 16.71 -23.90 7.57
C GLU A 182 17.23 -24.71 8.75
N ILE A 183 16.67 -24.51 9.94
CA ILE A 183 17.12 -25.18 11.17
C ILE A 183 16.44 -26.55 11.32
N GLY A 184 17.21 -27.63 11.23
CA GLY A 184 16.72 -28.98 11.41
C GLY A 184 16.05 -29.17 12.79
N GLY A 185 14.76 -29.53 12.77
CA GLY A 185 13.93 -29.69 13.98
C GLY A 185 13.05 -28.50 14.32
N VAL A 186 13.12 -27.39 13.58
CA VAL A 186 12.20 -26.26 13.74
C VAL A 186 11.10 -26.30 12.67
N GLY A 187 10.10 -27.15 12.91
CA GLY A 187 8.89 -27.19 12.05
C GLY A 187 7.91 -26.06 12.35
N ALA A 188 6.84 -25.98 11.55
CA ALA A 188 5.84 -24.89 11.58
C ALA A 188 5.28 -24.58 12.99
N ARG A 189 5.10 -25.59 13.84
CA ARG A 189 4.59 -25.41 15.21
C ARG A 189 5.60 -24.69 16.10
N ARG A 190 6.88 -25.11 16.07
CA ARG A 190 7.96 -24.52 16.86
C ARG A 190 8.30 -23.13 16.35
N LYS A 191 8.34 -22.93 15.05
CA LYS A 191 8.50 -21.60 14.43
C LYS A 191 7.43 -20.62 14.89
N ARG A 192 6.15 -21.04 14.92
CA ARG A 192 5.05 -20.20 15.42
C ARG A 192 5.23 -19.85 16.88
N ALA A 193 5.63 -20.79 17.72
CA ALA A 193 5.88 -20.56 19.15
C ALA A 193 7.01 -19.53 19.36
N LEU A 194 8.12 -19.68 18.64
CA LEU A 194 9.25 -18.74 18.67
C LEU A 194 8.85 -17.35 18.22
N LEU A 195 8.16 -17.23 17.08
CA LEU A 195 7.71 -15.93 16.56
C LEU A 195 6.65 -15.28 17.45
N HIS A 196 5.81 -16.06 18.12
CA HIS A 196 4.86 -15.55 19.09
C HIS A 196 5.55 -14.99 20.34
N HIS A 197 6.59 -15.66 20.82
CA HIS A 197 7.34 -15.26 22.02
C HIS A 197 8.25 -14.06 21.77
N PHE A 198 9.01 -14.07 20.68
CA PHE A 198 10.02 -13.04 20.36
C PHE A 198 9.56 -11.97 19.38
N GLY A 199 8.39 -12.13 18.75
CA GLY A 199 7.82 -11.16 17.80
C GLY A 199 8.40 -11.23 16.39
N SER A 200 9.68 -11.62 16.20
CA SER A 200 10.31 -11.69 14.88
C SER A 200 11.45 -12.72 14.84
N ALA A 201 11.78 -13.23 13.64
CA ALA A 201 12.93 -14.12 13.43
C ALA A 201 14.26 -13.43 13.80
N ARG A 202 14.37 -12.12 13.60
CA ARG A 202 15.54 -11.32 14.00
C ARG A 202 15.72 -11.26 15.52
N ALA A 203 14.62 -11.20 16.26
CA ALA A 203 14.67 -11.26 17.73
C ALA A 203 15.06 -12.66 18.21
N VAL A 204 14.56 -13.73 17.56
CA VAL A 204 14.98 -15.10 17.83
C VAL A 204 16.48 -15.29 17.60
N ALA A 205 17.03 -14.72 16.51
CA ALA A 205 18.45 -14.80 16.20
C ALA A 205 19.36 -14.09 17.22
N ARG A 206 18.83 -13.14 17.98
CA ARG A 206 19.57 -12.42 19.05
C ARG A 206 19.34 -12.98 20.43
N ALA A 207 18.42 -13.93 20.57
CA ALA A 207 18.04 -14.49 21.85
C ALA A 207 19.14 -15.41 22.41
N GLY A 208 19.36 -15.34 23.71
CA GLY A 208 20.26 -16.23 24.42
C GLY A 208 19.69 -17.66 24.52
N LEU A 209 20.59 -18.65 24.71
CA LEU A 209 20.21 -20.06 24.81
C LEU A 209 19.13 -20.30 25.89
N GLY A 210 19.28 -19.67 27.07
CA GLY A 210 18.32 -19.79 28.17
C GLY A 210 16.95 -19.18 27.87
N GLU A 211 16.89 -18.17 27.01
CA GLU A 211 15.62 -17.55 26.59
C GLU A 211 14.90 -18.46 25.58
N LEU A 212 15.64 -19.08 24.67
CA LEU A 212 15.09 -20.04 23.71
C LEU A 212 14.50 -21.28 24.41
N GLU A 213 15.13 -21.77 25.48
CA GLU A 213 14.66 -22.92 26.27
C GLU A 213 13.33 -22.63 27.01
N ARG A 214 13.03 -21.37 27.32
CA ARG A 214 11.77 -20.98 27.98
C ARG A 214 10.57 -21.00 27.07
N VAL A 215 10.76 -21.12 25.75
CA VAL A 215 9.65 -21.13 24.80
C VAL A 215 8.94 -22.49 24.84
N ALA A 216 7.64 -22.48 25.05
CA ALA A 216 6.83 -23.70 25.09
C ALA A 216 6.99 -24.54 23.81
N GLY A 217 7.38 -25.79 23.95
CA GLY A 217 7.57 -26.75 22.84
C GLY A 217 8.97 -26.72 22.22
N ILE A 218 9.90 -25.91 22.76
CA ILE A 218 11.32 -25.92 22.41
C ILE A 218 12.10 -26.73 23.47
N SER A 219 12.68 -27.84 23.03
CA SER A 219 13.58 -28.62 23.87
C SER A 219 14.98 -28.03 23.91
N LYS A 220 15.79 -28.37 24.95
CA LYS A 220 17.18 -27.92 25.06
C LYS A 220 18.01 -28.22 23.79
N THR A 221 17.80 -29.38 23.18
CA THR A 221 18.47 -29.78 21.94
C THR A 221 18.08 -28.88 20.76
N VAL A 222 16.80 -28.48 20.68
CA VAL A 222 16.33 -27.59 19.61
C VAL A 222 16.78 -26.16 19.86
N ALA A 223 16.73 -25.69 21.12
CA ALA A 223 17.24 -24.38 21.51
C ALA A 223 18.72 -24.22 21.16
N LYS A 224 19.52 -25.25 21.43
CA LYS A 224 20.95 -25.27 21.07
C LYS A 224 21.15 -25.20 19.55
N LYS A 225 20.39 -25.97 18.77
CA LYS A 225 20.47 -25.91 17.29
C LYS A 225 20.12 -24.52 16.73
N ILE A 226 19.11 -23.86 17.32
CA ILE A 226 18.73 -22.51 16.93
C ILE A 226 19.86 -21.53 17.28
N TYR A 227 20.38 -21.60 18.49
CA TYR A 227 21.48 -20.77 18.95
C TYR A 227 22.72 -20.92 18.08
N ASP A 228 23.17 -22.16 17.87
CA ASP A 228 24.35 -22.47 17.06
C ASP A 228 24.20 -22.00 15.61
N HIS A 229 22.99 -22.15 15.01
CA HIS A 229 22.74 -21.70 13.62
C HIS A 229 22.91 -20.19 13.45
N PHE A 230 22.54 -19.39 14.44
CA PHE A 230 22.64 -17.94 14.35
C PHE A 230 23.96 -17.35 14.90
N HIS A 231 24.75 -18.16 15.61
CA HIS A 231 26.00 -17.72 16.26
C HIS A 231 27.21 -18.57 15.82
N ALA A 232 27.08 -19.34 14.72
CA ALA A 232 28.15 -20.20 14.19
C ALA A 232 29.34 -19.43 13.56
N ASP A 233 29.19 -18.12 13.30
CA ASP A 233 30.21 -17.26 12.67
C ASP A 233 30.80 -16.24 13.65
N GLY A 234 30.92 -16.56 14.94
CA GLY A 234 31.54 -15.72 15.95
C GLY A 234 32.89 -16.25 16.44
#